data_9f1698cd4284d64d6019dda34f6ce321
#
_entry.id   9f1698cd4284d64d6019dda34f6ce321
#
_cell.length_a   1.000
_cell.length_b   1.000
_cell.length_c   1.000
_cell.angle_alpha   90.00
_cell.angle_beta   90.00
_cell.angle_gamma   90.00
#
_symmetry.space_group_name_H-M   'P 1'
#
loop_
_entity.id
_entity.type
_entity.pdbx_description
1 polymer ?
#
loop_
_entity_poly.entity_id
_entity_poly.type
_entity_poly.pdbx_seq_one_letter_code
_entity_poly.pdbx_strand_id
1 'polypeptide(L)'
;MAELENSKDLISVLWSGADILRSKMDANEYKDYLLGIVFYKYLSDSFLIKVYDLIYDEKPQTLKEALQAYKEALQDESAEELKEQIQSECHYVIEPELTYTSFADAARNNSFNREQLQKAFNNIEQSDYLFADLFTDIDLYSNRLGTGDQKQSDTIASLIKEIDKADLLNSDSDVLGNAYEYLIGQFASETGKKAGEFYTPQEYLKF
;
A
#
# COMPACT_ATOMS: atom_id res chain seq x y z
N MET A 1 22.97 -9.52 -0.31
CA MET A 1 22.87 -9.10 -1.73
C MET A 1 21.41 -9.02 -2.18
N ALA A 2 20.56 -9.99 -1.86
CA ALA A 2 19.11 -9.94 -2.18
C ALA A 2 18.37 -8.76 -1.53
N GLU A 3 18.66 -8.39 -0.29
CA GLU A 3 18.07 -7.24 0.42
C GLU A 3 18.35 -5.90 -0.24
N LEU A 4 19.56 -5.71 -0.78
CA LEU A 4 19.95 -4.50 -1.50
C LEU A 4 19.33 -4.42 -2.92
N GLU A 5 18.98 -5.55 -3.52
CA GLU A 5 18.26 -5.60 -4.79
C GLU A 5 16.80 -5.26 -4.58
N ASN A 6 16.10 -5.88 -3.62
CA ASN A 6 14.69 -5.62 -3.33
C ASN A 6 14.42 -4.16 -2.92
N SER A 7 15.31 -3.54 -2.13
CA SER A 7 15.16 -2.12 -1.78
C SER A 7 15.36 -1.19 -2.98
N LYS A 8 16.28 -1.51 -3.90
CA LYS A 8 16.46 -0.75 -5.15
C LYS A 8 15.26 -0.88 -6.08
N ASP A 9 14.66 -2.07 -6.15
CA ASP A 9 13.48 -2.32 -6.97
C ASP A 9 12.27 -1.53 -6.43
N LEU A 10 12.04 -1.53 -5.12
CA LEU A 10 10.99 -0.73 -4.51
C LEU A 10 11.22 0.77 -4.73
N ILE A 11 12.44 1.26 -4.52
CA ILE A 11 12.81 2.67 -4.77
C ILE A 11 12.55 3.04 -6.24
N SER A 12 12.93 2.18 -7.20
CA SER A 12 12.68 2.41 -8.62
C SER A 12 11.19 2.50 -8.94
N VAL A 13 10.37 1.61 -8.36
CA VAL A 13 8.91 1.60 -8.51
C VAL A 13 8.30 2.89 -7.94
N LEU A 14 8.77 3.33 -6.78
CA LEU A 14 8.30 4.56 -6.15
C LEU A 14 8.63 5.81 -6.98
N TRP A 15 9.82 5.88 -7.60
CA TRP A 15 10.15 6.95 -8.52
C TRP A 15 9.28 6.95 -9.77
N SER A 16 9.02 5.79 -10.34
CA SER A 16 8.09 5.65 -11.46
C SER A 16 6.66 6.08 -11.09
N GLY A 17 6.22 5.76 -9.87
CA GLY A 17 4.95 6.26 -9.31
C GLY A 17 4.94 7.77 -9.12
N ALA A 18 6.05 8.35 -8.61
CA ALA A 18 6.21 9.79 -8.47
C ALA A 18 6.10 10.52 -9.83
N ASP A 19 6.64 9.95 -10.90
CA ASP A 19 6.57 10.53 -12.24
C ASP A 19 5.11 10.61 -12.77
N ILE A 20 4.23 9.70 -12.37
CA ILE A 20 2.80 9.76 -12.69
C ILE A 20 2.15 11.00 -12.07
N LEU A 21 2.55 11.38 -10.86
CA LEU A 21 1.93 12.46 -10.08
C LEU A 21 2.66 13.81 -10.21
N ARG A 22 3.95 13.81 -10.54
CA ARG A 22 4.82 15.02 -10.58
C ARG A 22 4.30 16.13 -11.48
N SER A 23 3.61 15.77 -12.57
CA SER A 23 3.00 16.75 -13.46
C SER A 23 1.68 17.33 -12.95
N LYS A 24 1.15 16.78 -11.86
CA LYS A 24 -0.20 17.05 -11.34
C LYS A 24 -0.20 17.78 -10.00
N MET A 25 0.81 17.52 -9.17
CA MET A 25 0.88 18.03 -7.79
C MET A 25 2.33 18.21 -7.32
N ASP A 26 2.51 18.95 -6.24
CA ASP A 26 3.83 19.19 -5.64
C ASP A 26 4.35 17.93 -4.90
N ALA A 27 5.70 17.90 -4.68
CA ALA A 27 6.38 16.77 -4.04
C ALA A 27 5.84 16.43 -2.65
N ASN A 28 5.45 17.42 -1.85
CA ASN A 28 4.85 17.22 -0.55
C ASN A 28 3.51 16.49 -0.62
N GLU A 29 2.75 16.69 -1.69
CA GLU A 29 1.45 16.07 -1.86
C GLU A 29 1.57 14.67 -2.46
N TYR A 30 2.34 14.49 -3.56
CA TYR A 30 2.43 13.16 -4.17
C TYR A 30 3.14 12.13 -3.29
N LYS A 31 4.01 12.60 -2.38
CA LYS A 31 4.63 11.75 -1.35
C LYS A 31 3.57 11.00 -0.54
N ASP A 32 2.53 11.67 -0.08
CA ASP A 32 1.51 11.09 0.78
C ASP A 32 0.70 10.02 0.04
N TYR A 33 0.37 10.26 -1.25
CA TYR A 33 -0.26 9.24 -2.09
C TYR A 33 0.63 8.00 -2.27
N LEU A 34 1.92 8.18 -2.59
CA LEU A 34 2.85 7.08 -2.77
C LEU A 34 3.00 6.25 -1.50
N LEU A 35 3.29 6.91 -0.38
CA LEU A 35 3.51 6.26 0.91
C LEU A 35 2.26 5.52 1.37
N GLY A 36 1.09 6.15 1.29
CA GLY A 36 -0.15 5.52 1.73
C GLY A 36 -0.55 4.33 0.86
N ILE A 37 -0.40 4.40 -0.47
CA ILE A 37 -0.74 3.28 -1.36
C ILE A 37 0.26 2.11 -1.16
N VAL A 38 1.55 2.39 -0.98
CA VAL A 38 2.55 1.36 -0.65
C VAL A 38 2.26 0.73 0.69
N PHE A 39 1.92 1.53 1.69
CA PHE A 39 1.58 1.03 3.01
C PHE A 39 0.32 0.16 2.98
N TYR A 40 -0.71 0.58 2.24
CA TYR A 40 -1.89 -0.24 2.04
C TYR A 40 -1.57 -1.56 1.33
N LYS A 41 -0.70 -1.53 0.30
CA LYS A 41 -0.22 -2.74 -0.34
C LYS A 41 0.44 -3.68 0.67
N TYR A 42 1.33 -3.16 1.49
CA TYR A 42 2.03 -3.95 2.52
C TYR A 42 1.04 -4.61 3.50
N LEU A 43 0.07 -3.86 4.02
CA LEU A 43 -0.96 -4.39 4.91
C LEU A 43 -1.77 -5.49 4.21
N SER A 44 -2.20 -5.25 2.97
CA SER A 44 -2.99 -6.20 2.20
C SER A 44 -2.22 -7.47 1.83
N ASP A 45 -0.96 -7.35 1.42
CA ASP A 45 -0.13 -8.48 1.06
C ASP A 45 0.19 -9.34 2.30
N SER A 46 0.57 -8.70 3.42
CA SER A 46 0.80 -9.36 4.71
C SER A 46 -0.45 -10.06 5.23
N PHE A 47 -1.62 -9.42 5.07
CA PHE A 47 -2.91 -10.00 5.40
C PHE A 47 -3.17 -11.30 4.64
N LEU A 48 -3.02 -11.28 3.31
CA LEU A 48 -3.25 -12.46 2.48
C LEU A 48 -2.30 -13.62 2.81
N ILE A 49 -1.02 -13.33 3.08
CA ILE A 49 -0.05 -14.34 3.52
C ILE A 49 -0.52 -14.96 4.84
N LYS A 50 -0.92 -14.11 5.80
CA LYS A 50 -1.34 -14.59 7.12
C LYS A 50 -2.62 -15.42 7.04
N VAL A 51 -3.59 -14.99 6.25
CA VAL A 51 -4.82 -15.75 6.03
C VAL A 51 -4.54 -17.12 5.40
N TYR A 52 -3.63 -17.17 4.43
CA TYR A 52 -3.24 -18.43 3.79
C TYR A 52 -2.54 -19.38 4.80
N ASP A 53 -1.65 -18.85 5.62
CA ASP A 53 -0.98 -19.56 6.71
C ASP A 53 -1.99 -20.14 7.72
N LEU A 54 -3.00 -19.37 8.09
CA LEU A 54 -4.09 -19.81 8.99
C LEU A 54 -4.94 -20.96 8.39
N ILE A 55 -5.11 -20.99 7.06
CA ILE A 55 -5.91 -22.01 6.39
C ILE A 55 -5.11 -23.29 6.16
N TYR A 56 -3.83 -23.18 5.78
CA TYR A 56 -3.03 -24.32 5.28
C TYR A 56 -1.78 -24.65 6.11
N ASP A 57 -1.41 -23.83 7.10
CA ASP A 57 -0.13 -23.91 7.84
C ASP A 57 1.09 -23.87 6.88
N GLU A 58 0.97 -23.10 5.78
CA GLU A 58 1.96 -22.94 4.72
C GLU A 58 2.01 -21.52 4.19
N LYS A 59 3.05 -21.18 3.43
CA LYS A 59 3.13 -19.91 2.72
C LYS A 59 2.59 -20.04 1.29
N PRO A 60 1.84 -19.06 0.76
CA PRO A 60 1.38 -19.07 -0.61
C PRO A 60 2.54 -18.88 -1.59
N GLN A 61 2.43 -19.47 -2.80
CA GLN A 61 3.38 -19.20 -3.88
C GLN A 61 3.12 -17.84 -4.52
N THR A 62 1.87 -17.40 -4.52
CA THR A 62 1.45 -16.10 -5.06
C THR A 62 0.32 -15.49 -4.23
N LEU A 63 0.22 -14.16 -4.24
CA LEU A 63 -0.91 -13.45 -3.61
C LEU A 63 -2.27 -13.79 -4.25
N LYS A 64 -2.29 -14.15 -5.54
CA LYS A 64 -3.52 -14.60 -6.20
C LYS A 64 -4.00 -15.94 -5.67
N GLU A 65 -3.10 -16.86 -5.41
CA GLU A 65 -3.40 -18.12 -4.75
C GLU A 65 -3.98 -17.88 -3.35
N ALA A 66 -3.33 -17.02 -2.56
CA ALA A 66 -3.82 -16.66 -1.23
C ALA A 66 -5.20 -16.00 -1.26
N LEU A 67 -5.44 -15.10 -2.20
CA LEU A 67 -6.74 -14.46 -2.38
C LEU A 67 -7.82 -15.47 -2.78
N GLN A 68 -7.50 -16.43 -3.64
CA GLN A 68 -8.44 -17.47 -4.04
C GLN A 68 -8.80 -18.39 -2.87
N ALA A 69 -7.80 -18.84 -2.12
CA ALA A 69 -8.00 -19.64 -0.90
C ALA A 69 -8.86 -18.91 0.13
N TYR A 70 -8.62 -17.61 0.33
CA TYR A 70 -9.43 -16.79 1.22
C TYR A 70 -10.89 -16.68 0.76
N LYS A 71 -11.13 -16.44 -0.54
CA LYS A 71 -12.49 -16.43 -1.10
C LYS A 71 -13.24 -17.74 -0.91
N GLU A 72 -12.56 -18.86 -1.06
CA GLU A 72 -13.13 -20.20 -0.87
C GLU A 72 -13.45 -20.45 0.60
N ALA A 73 -12.53 -20.11 1.52
CA ALA A 73 -12.73 -20.29 2.96
C ALA A 73 -13.90 -19.44 3.51
N LEU A 74 -14.16 -18.27 2.90
CA LEU A 74 -15.32 -17.44 3.29
C LEU A 74 -16.68 -18.01 2.86
N GLN A 75 -16.72 -19.06 2.05
CA GLN A 75 -17.95 -19.76 1.65
C GLN A 75 -18.25 -20.97 2.55
N ASP A 76 -17.33 -21.35 3.42
CA ASP A 76 -17.49 -22.47 4.33
C ASP A 76 -18.26 -22.09 5.60
N GLU A 77 -18.78 -23.08 6.31
CA GLU A 77 -19.49 -22.91 7.59
C GLU A 77 -18.57 -22.31 8.68
N SER A 78 -17.24 -22.46 8.55
CA SER A 78 -16.23 -21.92 9.46
C SER A 78 -15.80 -20.49 9.16
N ALA A 79 -16.44 -19.81 8.21
CA ALA A 79 -16.04 -18.46 7.77
C ALA A 79 -15.99 -17.42 8.92
N GLU A 80 -16.94 -17.48 9.85
CA GLU A 80 -16.97 -16.55 11.00
C GLU A 80 -15.84 -16.85 12.00
N GLU A 81 -15.53 -18.13 12.27
CA GLU A 81 -14.38 -18.51 13.10
C GLU A 81 -13.07 -18.02 12.49
N LEU A 82 -12.91 -18.16 11.17
CA LEU A 82 -11.74 -17.67 10.45
C LEU A 82 -11.62 -16.15 10.57
N LYS A 83 -12.71 -15.39 10.43
CA LYS A 83 -12.69 -13.92 10.58
C LYS A 83 -12.31 -13.50 12.00
N GLU A 84 -12.84 -14.16 13.02
CA GLU A 84 -12.49 -13.89 14.42
C GLU A 84 -10.99 -14.15 14.68
N GLN A 85 -10.45 -15.24 14.13
CA GLN A 85 -9.04 -15.56 14.26
C GLN A 85 -8.16 -14.54 13.54
N ILE A 86 -8.52 -14.16 12.30
CA ILE A 86 -7.83 -13.12 11.53
C ILE A 86 -7.84 -11.77 12.31
N GLN A 87 -9.01 -11.37 12.83
CA GLN A 87 -9.14 -10.13 13.60
C GLN A 87 -8.25 -10.15 14.85
N SER A 88 -8.16 -11.29 15.52
CA SER A 88 -7.29 -11.45 16.70
C SER A 88 -5.80 -11.33 16.38
N GLU A 89 -5.37 -11.84 15.22
CA GLU A 89 -3.96 -11.91 14.86
C GLU A 89 -3.46 -10.72 14.04
N CYS A 90 -4.31 -10.18 13.16
CA CYS A 90 -3.97 -9.06 12.28
C CYS A 90 -4.43 -7.70 12.81
N HIS A 91 -5.41 -7.67 13.73
CA HIS A 91 -6.12 -6.47 14.20
C HIS A 91 -7.02 -5.80 13.14
N TYR A 92 -7.08 -6.33 11.92
CA TYR A 92 -7.97 -5.89 10.85
C TYR A 92 -8.39 -7.06 9.96
N VAL A 93 -9.50 -6.89 9.26
CA VAL A 93 -10.00 -7.82 8.24
C VAL A 93 -10.21 -7.04 6.96
N ILE A 94 -9.68 -7.54 5.85
CA ILE A 94 -9.86 -6.95 4.51
C ILE A 94 -10.78 -7.85 3.70
N GLU A 95 -11.91 -7.31 3.23
CA GLU A 95 -12.78 -8.04 2.30
C GLU A 95 -12.03 -8.40 1.00
N PRO A 96 -12.28 -9.58 0.39
CA PRO A 96 -11.53 -10.04 -0.79
C PRO A 96 -11.45 -9.02 -1.94
N GLU A 97 -12.55 -8.31 -2.21
CA GLU A 97 -12.62 -7.29 -3.25
C GLU A 97 -11.87 -5.98 -2.90
N LEU A 98 -11.55 -5.79 -1.63
CA LEU A 98 -10.79 -4.63 -1.14
C LEU A 98 -9.29 -4.91 -1.04
N THR A 99 -8.84 -6.14 -1.27
CA THR A 99 -7.39 -6.44 -1.25
C THR A 99 -6.65 -5.69 -2.35
N TYR A 100 -5.37 -5.37 -2.10
CA TYR A 100 -4.53 -4.72 -3.11
C TYR A 100 -4.42 -5.57 -4.39
N THR A 101 -4.34 -6.89 -4.27
CA THR A 101 -4.34 -7.83 -5.40
C THR A 101 -5.60 -7.67 -6.27
N SER A 102 -6.78 -7.50 -5.65
CA SER A 102 -8.03 -7.24 -6.36
C SER A 102 -8.02 -5.87 -7.05
N PHE A 103 -7.48 -4.83 -6.41
CA PHE A 103 -7.33 -3.50 -7.01
C PHE A 103 -6.36 -3.51 -8.19
N ALA A 104 -5.25 -4.22 -8.11
CA ALA A 104 -4.30 -4.36 -9.20
C ALA A 104 -4.93 -5.08 -10.41
N ASP A 105 -5.70 -6.12 -10.19
CA ASP A 105 -6.43 -6.82 -11.25
C ASP A 105 -7.52 -5.91 -11.87
N ALA A 106 -8.29 -5.19 -11.05
CA ALA A 106 -9.28 -4.22 -11.53
C ALA A 106 -8.62 -3.09 -12.36
N ALA A 107 -7.47 -2.58 -11.91
CA ALA A 107 -6.71 -1.56 -12.63
C ALA A 107 -6.20 -2.05 -13.98
N ARG A 108 -5.73 -3.31 -14.07
CA ARG A 108 -5.33 -3.93 -15.35
C ARG A 108 -6.50 -4.11 -16.32
N ASN A 109 -7.68 -4.39 -15.78
CA ASN A 109 -8.91 -4.61 -16.55
C ASN A 109 -9.72 -3.32 -16.81
N ASN A 110 -9.18 -2.14 -16.46
CA ASN A 110 -9.84 -0.83 -16.55
C ASN A 110 -11.22 -0.76 -15.83
N SER A 111 -11.37 -1.49 -14.74
CA SER A 111 -12.58 -1.55 -13.89
C SER A 111 -12.33 -1.04 -12.46
N PHE A 112 -11.17 -0.45 -12.20
CA PHE A 112 -10.84 0.11 -10.90
C PHE A 112 -11.73 1.30 -10.55
N ASN A 113 -12.20 1.33 -9.30
CA ASN A 113 -12.98 2.44 -8.74
C ASN A 113 -12.30 2.96 -7.46
N ARG A 114 -11.99 4.25 -7.42
CA ARG A 114 -11.37 4.90 -6.26
C ARG A 114 -12.21 4.85 -5.00
N GLU A 115 -13.55 4.76 -5.13
CA GLU A 115 -14.45 4.65 -3.98
C GLU A 115 -14.23 3.35 -3.20
N GLN A 116 -13.88 2.26 -3.88
CA GLN A 116 -13.51 1.01 -3.23
C GLN A 116 -12.19 1.14 -2.46
N LEU A 117 -11.22 1.88 -2.99
CA LEU A 117 -9.97 2.17 -2.27
C LEU A 117 -10.24 3.06 -1.04
N GLN A 118 -11.12 4.06 -1.14
CA GLN A 118 -11.52 4.86 0.00
C GLN A 118 -12.21 3.99 1.08
N LYS A 119 -13.08 3.08 0.67
CA LYS A 119 -13.70 2.12 1.58
C LYS A 119 -12.65 1.25 2.27
N ALA A 120 -11.65 0.83 1.54
CA ALA A 120 -10.55 0.02 2.05
C ALA A 120 -9.71 0.78 3.10
N PHE A 121 -9.37 2.03 2.83
CA PHE A 121 -8.68 2.90 3.79
C PHE A 121 -9.49 3.09 5.07
N ASN A 122 -10.77 3.47 4.93
CA ASN A 122 -11.67 3.65 6.07
C ASN A 122 -11.82 2.35 6.89
N ASN A 123 -11.86 1.19 6.24
CA ASN A 123 -11.94 -0.10 6.90
C ASN A 123 -10.72 -0.36 7.81
N ILE A 124 -9.51 -0.08 7.32
CA ILE A 124 -8.29 -0.23 8.12
C ILE A 124 -8.30 0.77 9.29
N GLU A 125 -8.54 2.07 9.04
CA GLU A 125 -8.54 3.11 10.07
C GLU A 125 -9.55 2.86 11.20
N GLN A 126 -10.68 2.22 10.88
CA GLN A 126 -11.73 1.90 11.84
C GLN A 126 -11.52 0.57 12.56
N SER A 127 -10.59 -0.26 12.11
CA SER A 127 -10.40 -1.61 12.65
C SER A 127 -9.72 -1.65 14.01
N ASP A 128 -8.78 -0.74 14.24
CA ASP A 128 -8.06 -0.59 15.52
C ASP A 128 -7.56 0.86 15.66
N TYR A 129 -7.47 1.35 16.90
CA TYR A 129 -6.95 2.69 17.21
C TYR A 129 -5.51 2.92 16.74
N LEU A 130 -4.74 1.83 16.55
CA LEU A 130 -3.37 1.88 16.03
C LEU A 130 -3.30 2.37 14.59
N PHE A 131 -4.39 2.22 13.84
CA PHE A 131 -4.49 2.61 12.43
C PHE A 131 -5.27 3.91 12.21
N ALA A 132 -5.67 4.58 13.31
CA ALA A 132 -6.41 5.84 13.19
C ALA A 132 -5.57 6.88 12.42
N ASP A 133 -6.24 7.62 11.54
CA ASP A 133 -5.68 8.71 10.73
C ASP A 133 -4.54 8.32 9.76
N LEU A 134 -4.37 7.02 9.47
CA LEU A 134 -3.27 6.48 8.68
C LEU A 134 -3.26 6.99 7.22
N PHE A 135 -4.43 7.24 6.66
CA PHE A 135 -4.63 7.66 5.27
C PHE A 135 -5.25 9.06 5.14
N THR A 136 -5.31 9.82 6.23
CA THR A 136 -5.96 11.14 6.30
C THR A 136 -5.39 12.15 5.29
N ASP A 137 -4.08 12.08 4.99
CA ASP A 137 -3.41 13.00 4.08
C ASP A 137 -3.62 12.65 2.59
N ILE A 138 -4.41 11.61 2.29
CA ILE A 138 -4.66 11.13 0.92
C ILE A 138 -6.08 11.50 0.49
N ASP A 139 -6.20 12.54 -0.35
CA ASP A 139 -7.49 12.92 -0.95
C ASP A 139 -7.70 12.26 -2.32
N LEU A 140 -8.37 11.10 -2.36
CA LEU A 140 -8.68 10.36 -3.59
C LEU A 140 -9.66 11.11 -4.52
N TYR A 141 -10.28 12.20 -4.05
CA TYR A 141 -11.23 13.03 -4.78
C TYR A 141 -10.63 14.36 -5.27
N SER A 142 -9.34 14.58 -5.03
CA SER A 142 -8.64 15.79 -5.42
C SER A 142 -8.70 16.03 -6.93
N ASN A 143 -9.08 17.24 -7.33
CA ASN A 143 -9.04 17.68 -8.72
C ASN A 143 -7.63 17.65 -9.35
N ARG A 144 -6.59 17.58 -8.52
CA ARG A 144 -5.20 17.43 -8.99
C ARG A 144 -4.93 16.06 -9.60
N LEU A 145 -5.61 15.01 -9.16
CA LEU A 145 -5.55 13.69 -9.80
C LEU A 145 -6.15 13.70 -11.21
N GLY A 146 -7.11 14.60 -11.46
CA GLY A 146 -7.80 14.74 -12.73
C GLY A 146 -9.19 15.35 -12.53
N THR A 147 -9.75 15.91 -13.60
CA THR A 147 -11.09 16.50 -13.55
C THR A 147 -12.15 15.41 -13.79
N GLY A 148 -12.94 15.12 -12.77
CA GLY A 148 -14.04 14.13 -12.79
C GLY A 148 -13.59 12.72 -12.39
N ASP A 149 -14.57 11.94 -12.01
CA ASP A 149 -14.42 10.64 -11.34
C ASP A 149 -13.56 9.64 -12.12
N GLN A 150 -13.77 9.57 -13.43
CA GLN A 150 -13.03 8.64 -14.27
C GLN A 150 -11.54 8.96 -14.31
N LYS A 151 -11.16 10.24 -14.52
CA LYS A 151 -9.75 10.65 -14.59
C LYS A 151 -9.01 10.49 -13.26
N GLN A 152 -9.71 10.71 -12.15
CA GLN A 152 -9.17 10.50 -10.81
C GLN A 152 -8.93 8.99 -10.60
N SER A 153 -9.91 8.15 -10.92
CA SER A 153 -9.77 6.68 -10.86
C SER A 153 -8.64 6.17 -11.77
N ASP A 154 -8.53 6.68 -12.99
CA ASP A 154 -7.48 6.30 -13.96
C ASP A 154 -6.07 6.65 -13.46
N THR A 155 -5.92 7.81 -12.80
CA THR A 155 -4.64 8.22 -12.23
C THR A 155 -4.24 7.30 -11.08
N ILE A 156 -5.17 7.02 -10.15
CA ILE A 156 -4.92 6.09 -9.03
C ILE A 156 -4.70 4.66 -9.55
N ALA A 157 -5.46 4.19 -10.54
CA ALA A 157 -5.25 2.88 -11.17
C ALA A 157 -3.85 2.76 -11.80
N SER A 158 -3.35 3.84 -12.41
CA SER A 158 -2.00 3.86 -12.97
C SER A 158 -0.93 3.75 -11.89
N LEU A 159 -1.15 4.41 -10.76
CA LEU A 159 -0.26 4.35 -9.60
C LEU A 159 -0.29 2.94 -8.95
N ILE A 160 -1.47 2.35 -8.79
CA ILE A 160 -1.63 0.98 -8.29
C ILE A 160 -0.88 -0.02 -9.20
N LYS A 161 -1.03 0.09 -10.51
CA LYS A 161 -0.32 -0.79 -11.48
C LYS A 161 1.20 -0.65 -11.38
N GLU A 162 1.69 0.56 -11.13
CA GLU A 162 3.14 0.80 -10.99
C GLU A 162 3.66 0.19 -9.69
N ILE A 163 3.01 0.47 -8.57
CA ILE A 163 3.39 -0.02 -7.24
C ILE A 163 3.24 -1.56 -7.15
N ASP A 164 2.32 -2.16 -7.91
CA ASP A 164 2.14 -3.61 -7.95
C ASP A 164 3.37 -4.38 -8.48
N LYS A 165 4.28 -3.72 -9.17
CA LYS A 165 5.55 -4.31 -9.62
C LYS A 165 6.53 -4.58 -8.46
N ALA A 166 6.34 -3.93 -7.32
CA ALA A 166 7.17 -4.16 -6.14
C ALA A 166 6.76 -5.47 -5.46
N ASP A 167 7.71 -6.37 -5.30
CA ASP A 167 7.54 -7.58 -4.49
C ASP A 167 7.83 -7.24 -3.02
N LEU A 168 6.76 -7.14 -2.22
CA LEU A 168 6.84 -6.91 -0.77
C LEU A 168 6.78 -8.21 0.04
N LEU A 169 6.53 -9.36 -0.59
CA LEU A 169 6.42 -10.67 0.07
C LEU A 169 7.77 -11.17 0.61
N ASN A 170 8.83 -10.90 -0.13
CA ASN A 170 10.19 -11.33 0.20
C ASN A 170 11.01 -10.20 0.83
N SER A 171 10.37 -9.05 1.10
CA SER A 171 11.02 -7.94 1.77
C SER A 171 10.99 -8.16 3.29
N ASP A 172 12.15 -8.08 3.93
CA ASP A 172 12.23 -7.91 5.37
C ASP A 172 11.50 -6.61 5.77
N SER A 173 10.94 -6.55 6.98
CA SER A 173 10.32 -5.33 7.51
C SER A 173 11.23 -4.11 7.40
N ASP A 174 12.54 -4.30 7.45
CA ASP A 174 13.56 -3.28 7.24
C ASP A 174 13.58 -2.68 5.82
N VAL A 175 13.20 -3.43 4.79
CA VAL A 175 13.21 -2.91 3.41
C VAL A 175 12.14 -1.85 3.21
N LEU A 176 10.95 -2.05 3.79
CA LEU A 176 9.90 -1.04 3.76
C LEU A 176 10.29 0.21 4.56
N GLY A 177 10.86 0.03 5.77
CA GLY A 177 11.36 1.11 6.61
C GLY A 177 12.45 1.92 5.91
N ASN A 178 13.44 1.24 5.33
CA ASN A 178 14.53 1.88 4.59
C ASN A 178 14.05 2.62 3.33
N ALA A 179 13.08 2.06 2.59
CA ALA A 179 12.49 2.73 1.43
C ALA A 179 11.68 3.97 1.86
N TYR A 180 10.95 3.87 2.96
CA TYR A 180 10.20 4.97 3.56
C TYR A 180 11.13 6.11 3.98
N GLU A 181 12.20 5.83 4.73
CA GLU A 181 13.19 6.82 5.15
C GLU A 181 13.91 7.47 3.95
N TYR A 182 14.27 6.65 2.95
CA TYR A 182 14.89 7.14 1.73
C TYR A 182 13.98 8.13 1.00
N LEU A 183 12.69 7.81 0.84
CA LEU A 183 11.72 8.69 0.18
C LEU A 183 11.51 9.98 0.97
N ILE A 184 11.32 9.91 2.28
CA ILE A 184 11.19 11.10 3.12
C ILE A 184 12.44 11.98 2.98
N GLY A 185 13.63 11.39 3.02
CA GLY A 185 14.90 12.11 2.84
C GLY A 185 15.01 12.79 1.47
N GLN A 186 14.62 12.12 0.39
CA GLN A 186 14.63 12.67 -0.96
C GLN A 186 13.60 13.79 -1.14
N PHE A 187 12.37 13.58 -0.68
CA PHE A 187 11.32 14.61 -0.76
C PHE A 187 11.63 15.81 0.13
N ALA A 188 12.22 15.62 1.31
CA ALA A 188 12.71 16.73 2.12
C ALA A 188 13.80 17.53 1.39
N SER A 189 14.67 16.86 0.63
CA SER A 189 15.71 17.55 -0.16
C SER A 189 15.15 18.34 -1.35
N GLU A 190 14.10 17.86 -2.00
CA GLU A 190 13.42 18.56 -3.10
C GLU A 190 12.61 19.77 -2.58
N THR A 191 11.99 19.65 -1.41
CA THR A 191 11.24 20.74 -0.75
C THR A 191 12.16 21.70 -0.01
N GLY A 192 13.23 21.22 0.60
CA GLY A 192 14.23 22.05 1.32
C GLY A 192 14.93 23.07 0.42
N LYS A 193 15.05 22.81 -0.89
CA LYS A 193 15.48 23.80 -1.87
C LYS A 193 14.53 25.00 -2.00
N LYS A 194 13.26 24.83 -1.63
CA LYS A 194 12.23 25.89 -1.63
C LYS A 194 12.00 26.53 -0.25
N ALA A 195 12.22 25.82 0.86
CA ALA A 195 11.80 26.24 2.20
C ALA A 195 12.91 26.38 3.26
N GLY A 196 14.15 25.91 3.00
CA GLY A 196 15.27 26.03 3.95
C GLY A 196 15.17 25.16 5.21
N GLU A 197 14.31 24.14 5.23
CA GLU A 197 14.18 23.19 6.33
C GLU A 197 15.19 22.05 6.21
N PHE A 198 15.86 21.70 7.33
CA PHE A 198 16.89 20.67 7.36
C PHE A 198 16.35 19.40 8.00
N TYR A 199 16.42 18.29 7.27
CA TYR A 199 16.24 16.93 7.82
C TYR A 199 17.54 16.53 8.54
N THR A 200 17.43 16.01 9.78
CA THR A 200 18.59 15.48 10.51
C THR A 200 18.71 13.97 10.24
N PRO A 201 19.76 13.50 9.53
CA PRO A 201 19.94 12.06 9.29
C PRO A 201 20.09 11.28 10.60
N GLN A 202 19.55 10.06 10.65
CA GLN A 202 19.61 9.18 11.83
C GLN A 202 21.05 8.81 12.28
N GLU A 203 22.07 9.01 11.45
CA GLU A 203 23.47 8.78 11.82
C GLU A 203 23.93 9.57 13.07
N TYR A 204 23.21 10.64 13.41
CA TYR A 204 23.52 11.47 14.61
C TYR A 204 22.73 11.08 15.86
N LEU A 205 21.87 10.06 15.82
CA LEU A 205 21.07 9.60 16.96
C LEU A 205 21.62 8.33 17.65
N LYS A 206 22.84 7.92 17.31
CA LYS A 206 23.55 6.87 18.08
C LYS A 206 24.22 7.49 19.31
N PHE A 207 23.49 7.49 20.42
CA PHE A 207 24.01 7.61 21.79
C PHE A 207 23.77 6.32 22.55
#